data_c606592fa4c374abd6267400fc809b76
#
_entry.id   c606592fa4c374abd6267400fc809b76
#
_cell.length_a   1.000
_cell.length_b   1.000
_cell.length_c   1.000
_cell.angle_alpha   90.00
_cell.angle_beta   90.00
_cell.angle_gamma   90.00
#
_symmetry.space_group_name_H-M   'P 1'
#
loop_
_entity.id
_entity.type
_entity.pdbx_description
1 polymer ?
#
loop_
_entity_poly.entity_id
_entity_poly.type
_entity_poly.pdbx_seq_one_letter_code
_entity_poly.pdbx_strand_id
1 'polypeptide(L)'
;IIRMVGHRPDVLSSMAEQGTRFSVMAHDEWTTDIPEHSDLRPPEYWDRRARGLGATRHRPSVSCGEENLLGLKGDPYATENILIHEFAHAIHEMGLNEVDPSFDVRLNKAYQNAMKKGLWEGVYASTNRMEYWAEAVQSWFDTNREFDPQHNHVNTREELREYDPAVADLCEEIFGDA
;
A
#
# COMPACT_ATOMS: atom_id res chain seq x y z
N ILE A 1 -10.13 -0.11 5.89
CA ILE A 1 -9.36 -0.18 7.14
C ILE A 1 -9.88 -1.31 8.03
N ILE A 2 -11.08 -1.19 8.61
CA ILE A 2 -11.63 -2.22 9.52
C ILE A 2 -11.68 -3.60 8.85
N ARG A 3 -12.07 -3.67 7.58
CA ARG A 3 -12.09 -4.91 6.81
C ARG A 3 -10.69 -5.53 6.65
N MET A 4 -9.65 -4.71 6.51
CA MET A 4 -8.27 -5.20 6.37
C MET A 4 -7.71 -5.73 7.70
N VAL A 5 -7.78 -4.95 8.77
CA VAL A 5 -7.07 -5.25 10.03
C VAL A 5 -7.95 -5.20 11.30
N GLY A 6 -9.28 -5.15 11.16
CA GLY A 6 -10.19 -5.11 12.31
C GLY A 6 -10.11 -6.35 13.22
N HIS A 7 -9.66 -7.47 12.69
CA HIS A 7 -9.41 -8.72 13.43
C HIS A 7 -8.01 -8.79 14.07
N ARG A 8 -7.15 -7.79 13.83
CA ARG A 8 -5.78 -7.66 14.35
C ARG A 8 -5.67 -6.47 15.32
N PRO A 9 -6.24 -6.59 16.55
CA PRO A 9 -6.20 -5.51 17.53
C PRO A 9 -4.78 -5.12 17.95
N ASP A 10 -3.84 -6.06 17.89
CA ASP A 10 -2.42 -5.83 18.12
C ASP A 10 -1.82 -4.83 17.13
N VAL A 11 -2.06 -5.04 15.83
CA VAL A 11 -1.64 -4.14 14.74
C VAL A 11 -2.28 -2.77 14.88
N LEU A 12 -3.62 -2.74 15.12
CA LEU A 12 -4.35 -1.48 15.31
C LEU A 12 -3.85 -0.68 16.50
N SER A 13 -3.57 -1.36 17.64
CA SER A 13 -3.04 -0.69 18.83
C SER A 13 -1.67 -0.08 18.56
N SER A 14 -0.76 -0.83 17.90
CA SER A 14 0.55 -0.33 17.52
C SER A 14 0.45 0.91 16.61
N MET A 15 -0.39 0.85 15.58
CA MET A 15 -0.62 1.98 14.67
C MET A 15 -1.16 3.21 15.42
N ALA A 16 -2.12 3.00 16.33
CA ALA A 16 -2.72 4.08 17.14
C ALA A 16 -1.71 4.69 18.12
N GLU A 17 -0.89 3.88 18.80
CA GLU A 17 0.17 4.34 19.70
C GLU A 17 1.23 5.17 18.98
N GLN A 18 1.51 4.88 17.71
CA GLN A 18 2.39 5.66 16.87
C GLN A 18 1.72 6.88 16.22
N GLY A 19 0.45 7.14 16.55
CA GLY A 19 -0.30 8.29 16.08
C GLY A 19 -0.73 8.23 14.62
N THR A 20 -0.86 7.02 14.05
CA THR A 20 -1.28 6.85 12.66
C THR A 20 -2.64 7.51 12.43
N ARG A 21 -2.71 8.41 11.46
CA ARG A 21 -3.90 9.12 11.04
C ARG A 21 -4.25 8.82 9.59
N PHE A 22 -5.46 9.17 9.24
CA PHE A 22 -5.99 9.00 7.91
C PHE A 22 -6.46 10.36 7.37
N SER A 23 -5.93 10.78 6.23
CA SER A 23 -6.23 12.07 5.60
C SER A 23 -6.77 11.84 4.19
N VAL A 24 -8.00 12.27 3.96
CA VAL A 24 -8.59 12.30 2.61
C VAL A 24 -8.48 13.71 2.08
N MET A 25 -7.79 13.89 0.96
CA MET A 25 -7.70 15.17 0.26
C MET A 25 -8.96 15.39 -0.56
N ALA A 26 -9.53 16.59 -0.48
CA ALA A 26 -10.53 17.00 -1.43
C ALA A 26 -9.94 17.07 -2.85
N HIS A 27 -10.79 17.06 -3.86
CA HIS A 27 -10.37 17.06 -5.27
C HIS A 27 -9.48 18.27 -5.65
N ASP A 28 -9.66 19.40 -4.99
CA ASP A 28 -8.92 20.65 -5.19
C ASP A 28 -7.79 20.89 -4.16
N GLU A 29 -7.57 19.95 -3.24
CA GLU A 29 -6.43 19.96 -2.33
C GLU A 29 -5.24 19.19 -2.90
N TRP A 30 -4.04 19.58 -2.45
CA TRP A 30 -2.78 18.97 -2.84
C TRP A 30 -2.18 18.13 -1.71
N THR A 31 -1.28 17.24 -2.07
CA THR A 31 -0.58 16.41 -1.09
C THR A 31 0.13 17.22 -0.03
N THR A 32 0.72 18.37 -0.41
CA THR A 32 1.42 19.24 0.54
C THR A 32 0.50 20.16 1.36
N ASP A 33 -0.81 20.15 1.13
CA ASP A 33 -1.79 20.82 1.99
C ASP A 33 -2.06 20.00 3.26
N ILE A 34 -1.76 18.70 3.25
CA ILE A 34 -1.85 17.86 4.45
C ILE A 34 -0.75 18.28 5.43
N PRO A 35 -1.07 18.62 6.71
CA PRO A 35 -0.10 19.12 7.68
C PRO A 35 1.17 18.26 7.80
N GLU A 36 1.02 16.93 7.82
CA GLU A 36 2.12 15.98 7.91
C GLU A 36 3.00 15.91 6.67
N HIS A 37 2.52 16.38 5.54
CA HIS A 37 3.23 16.40 4.26
C HIS A 37 3.67 17.82 3.85
N SER A 38 3.33 18.84 4.62
CA SER A 38 3.57 20.27 4.30
C SER A 38 5.06 20.64 4.19
N ASP A 39 5.96 19.81 4.70
CA ASP A 39 7.41 19.98 4.62
C ASP A 39 8.06 19.27 3.42
N LEU A 40 7.30 18.54 2.60
CA LEU A 40 7.83 17.90 1.40
C LEU A 40 8.35 18.90 0.38
N ARG A 41 9.53 18.66 -0.18
CA ARG A 41 10.19 19.60 -1.10
C ARG A 41 10.76 18.88 -2.34
N PRO A 42 10.68 19.49 -3.53
CA PRO A 42 9.87 20.68 -3.80
C PRO A 42 8.37 20.35 -3.81
N PRO A 43 7.47 21.19 -3.33
CA PRO A 43 6.04 20.90 -3.21
C PRO A 43 5.42 20.55 -4.57
N GLU A 44 5.73 21.28 -5.63
CA GLU A 44 5.16 21.06 -6.97
C GLU A 44 5.51 19.67 -7.57
N TYR A 45 6.59 19.06 -7.10
CA TYR A 45 6.94 17.69 -7.48
C TYR A 45 5.98 16.70 -6.81
N TRP A 46 5.79 16.84 -5.48
CA TRP A 46 4.95 15.94 -4.70
C TRP A 46 3.48 16.04 -5.07
N ASP A 47 2.99 17.26 -5.27
CA ASP A 47 1.60 17.54 -5.63
C ASP A 47 1.21 16.95 -6.99
N ARG A 48 2.17 16.85 -7.92
CA ARG A 48 1.95 16.20 -9.22
C ARG A 48 2.17 14.69 -9.20
N ARG A 49 3.09 14.24 -8.34
CA ARG A 49 3.51 12.83 -8.30
C ARG A 49 2.51 11.96 -7.54
N ALA A 50 1.96 12.45 -6.48
CA ALA A 50 1.25 11.61 -5.52
C ALA A 50 -0.11 12.20 -5.14
N ARG A 51 -1.15 11.40 -5.24
CA ARG A 51 -2.47 11.64 -4.66
C ARG A 51 -2.77 10.62 -3.54
N GLY A 52 -1.71 10.01 -3.01
CA GLY A 52 -1.68 9.11 -1.87
C GLY A 52 -0.27 8.96 -1.35
N LEU A 53 -0.10 8.81 -0.03
CA LEU A 53 1.16 8.48 0.63
C LEU A 53 0.89 7.60 1.86
N GLY A 54 1.75 6.58 2.06
CA GLY A 54 1.75 5.73 3.24
C GLY A 54 2.26 6.44 4.47
N ALA A 55 1.77 6.04 5.65
CA ALA A 55 2.28 6.56 6.91
C ALA A 55 3.67 6.01 7.22
N THR A 56 4.50 6.87 7.80
CA THR A 56 5.80 6.52 8.38
C THR A 56 5.89 7.08 9.79
N ARG A 57 6.84 6.62 10.59
CA ARG A 57 7.05 7.15 11.95
C ARG A 57 7.31 8.66 11.98
N HIS A 58 7.90 9.19 10.93
CA HIS A 58 8.16 10.62 10.80
C HIS A 58 6.94 11.41 10.29
N ARG A 59 6.12 10.77 9.46
CA ARG A 59 4.87 11.32 8.89
C ARG A 59 3.74 10.30 9.08
N PRO A 60 3.10 10.29 10.26
CA PRO A 60 2.14 9.25 10.62
C PRO A 60 0.75 9.49 9.99
N SER A 61 0.70 9.88 8.73
CA SER A 61 -0.54 10.07 7.98
C SER A 61 -0.58 9.20 6.73
N VAL A 62 -1.58 8.34 6.64
CA VAL A 62 -1.99 7.70 5.38
C VAL A 62 -2.88 8.67 4.66
N SER A 63 -2.62 8.95 3.40
CA SER A 63 -3.45 9.86 2.61
C SER A 63 -3.92 9.23 1.31
N CYS A 64 -5.04 9.74 0.80
CA CYS A 64 -5.53 9.49 -0.56
C CYS A 64 -6.41 10.65 -1.01
N GLY A 65 -6.60 10.80 -2.32
CA GLY A 65 -7.56 11.73 -2.88
C GLY A 65 -9.00 11.19 -2.81
N GLU A 66 -9.97 12.05 -2.56
CA GLU A 66 -11.39 11.68 -2.56
C GLU A 66 -11.86 11.18 -3.94
N GLU A 67 -11.23 11.62 -5.01
CA GLU A 67 -11.53 11.21 -6.37
C GLU A 67 -11.40 9.70 -6.57
N ASN A 68 -10.40 9.07 -5.93
CA ASN A 68 -10.23 7.61 -5.99
C ASN A 68 -11.28 6.86 -5.18
N LEU A 69 -11.64 7.37 -4.00
CA LEU A 69 -12.65 6.74 -3.14
C LEU A 69 -14.06 6.83 -3.73
N LEU A 70 -14.34 7.89 -4.49
CA LEU A 70 -15.66 8.20 -5.03
C LEU A 70 -15.80 7.88 -6.52
N GLY A 71 -14.71 7.45 -7.18
CA GLY A 71 -14.70 7.18 -8.62
C GLY A 71 -14.96 8.44 -9.45
N LEU A 72 -14.39 9.58 -9.06
CA LEU A 72 -14.60 10.84 -9.75
C LEU A 72 -13.77 10.91 -11.04
N LYS A 73 -14.28 11.68 -12.00
CA LYS A 73 -13.57 11.92 -13.26
C LYS A 73 -12.26 12.67 -13.00
N GLY A 74 -11.17 12.17 -13.57
CA GLY A 74 -9.85 12.77 -13.44
C GLY A 74 -8.97 12.11 -12.37
N ASP A 75 -9.46 11.08 -11.71
CA ASP A 75 -8.67 10.24 -10.82
C ASP A 75 -7.47 9.63 -11.56
N PRO A 76 -6.22 9.92 -11.12
CA PRO A 76 -5.03 9.31 -11.72
C PRO A 76 -4.88 7.81 -11.43
N TYR A 77 -5.65 7.30 -10.47
CA TYR A 77 -5.68 5.89 -10.02
C TYR A 77 -7.03 5.22 -10.30
N ALA A 78 -7.72 5.63 -11.35
CA ALA A 78 -9.12 5.27 -11.64
C ALA A 78 -9.41 3.75 -11.69
N THR A 79 -8.40 2.92 -11.89
CA THR A 79 -8.53 1.46 -12.02
C THR A 79 -7.91 0.69 -10.86
N GLU A 80 -7.50 1.40 -9.80
CA GLU A 80 -6.98 0.80 -8.56
C GLU A 80 -7.56 1.50 -7.33
N ASN A 81 -7.38 0.90 -6.16
CA ASN A 81 -7.67 1.56 -4.89
C ASN A 81 -6.36 1.98 -4.21
N ILE A 82 -5.98 3.24 -4.42
CA ILE A 82 -4.73 3.79 -3.87
C ILE A 82 -4.72 3.82 -2.34
N LEU A 83 -5.90 3.93 -1.70
CA LEU A 83 -5.99 3.86 -0.26
C LEU A 83 -5.52 2.50 0.29
N ILE A 84 -5.87 1.40 -0.37
CA ILE A 84 -5.43 0.06 0.03
C ILE A 84 -3.92 -0.05 -0.07
N HIS A 85 -3.32 0.49 -1.14
CA HIS A 85 -1.87 0.55 -1.35
C HIS A 85 -1.17 1.29 -0.20
N GLU A 86 -1.56 2.54 0.06
CA GLU A 86 -0.93 3.38 1.07
C GLU A 86 -1.19 2.88 2.50
N PHE A 87 -2.35 2.27 2.72
CA PHE A 87 -2.64 1.67 4.01
C PHE A 87 -1.86 0.37 4.23
N ALA A 88 -1.53 -0.39 3.17
CA ALA A 88 -0.63 -1.55 3.27
C ALA A 88 0.77 -1.15 3.74
N HIS A 89 1.32 -0.03 3.24
CA HIS A 89 2.56 0.54 3.78
C HIS A 89 2.44 0.86 5.26
N ALA A 90 1.35 1.50 5.67
CA ALA A 90 1.13 1.85 7.07
C ALA A 90 0.96 0.63 7.99
N ILE A 91 0.25 -0.40 7.54
CA ILE A 91 0.14 -1.68 8.27
C ILE A 91 1.52 -2.29 8.49
N HIS A 92 2.37 -2.30 7.47
CA HIS A 92 3.73 -2.83 7.57
C HIS A 92 4.59 -1.97 8.51
N GLU A 93 4.70 -0.67 8.21
CA GLU A 93 5.64 0.23 8.87
C GLU A 93 5.25 0.59 10.31
N MET A 94 3.94 0.84 10.54
CA MET A 94 3.43 1.35 11.82
C MET A 94 2.79 0.24 12.69
N GLY A 95 2.51 -0.91 12.11
CA GLY A 95 1.90 -2.03 12.79
C GLY A 95 2.83 -3.23 12.91
N LEU A 96 3.04 -3.94 11.81
CA LEU A 96 3.71 -5.24 11.81
C LEU A 96 5.16 -5.16 12.27
N ASN A 97 5.91 -4.13 11.92
CA ASN A 97 7.30 -3.96 12.37
C ASN A 97 7.45 -3.91 13.89
N GLU A 98 6.39 -3.55 14.63
CA GLU A 98 6.39 -3.53 16.10
C GLU A 98 5.88 -4.86 16.68
N VAL A 99 4.79 -5.39 16.14
CA VAL A 99 4.13 -6.57 16.73
C VAL A 99 4.74 -7.89 16.25
N ASP A 100 5.37 -7.90 15.08
CA ASP A 100 6.10 -9.04 14.51
C ASP A 100 7.37 -8.60 13.79
N PRO A 101 8.48 -8.37 14.50
CA PRO A 101 9.75 -7.98 13.89
C PRO A 101 10.30 -8.97 12.85
N SER A 102 9.78 -10.19 12.80
CA SER A 102 10.17 -11.18 11.79
C SER A 102 9.48 -10.97 10.44
N PHE A 103 8.36 -10.21 10.40
CA PHE A 103 7.57 -9.99 9.20
C PHE A 103 8.40 -9.35 8.07
N ASP A 104 9.11 -8.25 8.35
CA ASP A 104 9.93 -7.56 7.34
C ASP A 104 11.05 -8.46 6.80
N VAL A 105 11.61 -9.32 7.63
CA VAL A 105 12.63 -10.31 7.21
C VAL A 105 12.03 -11.34 6.25
N ARG A 106 10.82 -11.84 6.55
CA ARG A 106 10.09 -12.78 5.69
C ARG A 106 9.65 -12.14 4.38
N LEU A 107 9.13 -10.92 4.44
CA LEU A 107 8.77 -10.13 3.28
C LEU A 107 9.97 -9.87 2.36
N ASN A 108 11.10 -9.45 2.93
CA ASN A 108 12.33 -9.25 2.15
C ASN A 108 12.81 -10.56 1.50
N LYS A 109 12.69 -11.69 2.18
CA LYS A 109 13.03 -13.01 1.61
C LYS A 109 12.10 -13.38 0.45
N ALA A 110 10.80 -13.15 0.57
CA ALA A 110 9.83 -13.38 -0.50
C ALA A 110 10.16 -12.50 -1.71
N TYR A 111 10.37 -11.18 -1.51
CA TYR A 111 10.78 -10.24 -2.53
C TYR A 111 12.05 -10.68 -3.27
N GLN A 112 13.12 -11.00 -2.55
CA GLN A 112 14.38 -11.43 -3.16
C GLN A 112 14.23 -12.72 -3.97
N ASN A 113 13.39 -13.65 -3.51
CA ASN A 113 13.10 -14.89 -4.23
C ASN A 113 12.27 -14.62 -5.49
N ALA A 114 11.27 -13.75 -5.42
CA ALA A 114 10.48 -13.32 -6.58
C ALA A 114 11.36 -12.69 -7.66
N MET A 115 12.26 -11.76 -7.27
CA MET A 115 13.20 -11.12 -8.20
C MET A 115 14.14 -12.16 -8.85
N LYS A 116 14.66 -13.13 -8.10
CA LYS A 116 15.52 -14.20 -8.66
C LYS A 116 14.78 -15.10 -9.64
N LYS A 117 13.48 -15.25 -9.51
CA LYS A 117 12.63 -16.03 -10.42
C LYS A 117 12.18 -15.21 -11.63
N GLY A 118 12.48 -13.92 -11.70
CA GLY A 118 12.01 -13.02 -12.74
C GLY A 118 10.53 -12.64 -12.59
N LEU A 119 9.91 -12.87 -11.41
CA LEU A 119 8.56 -12.39 -11.13
C LEU A 119 8.59 -10.86 -10.99
N TRP A 120 7.49 -10.20 -11.39
CA TRP A 120 7.32 -8.76 -11.31
C TRP A 120 8.36 -7.93 -12.10
N GLU A 121 9.10 -8.57 -13.02
CA GLU A 121 10.12 -7.88 -13.82
C GLU A 121 9.51 -6.73 -14.62
N GLY A 122 10.09 -5.53 -14.47
CA GLY A 122 9.70 -4.34 -15.23
C GLY A 122 8.42 -3.65 -14.75
N VAL A 123 7.78 -4.12 -13.66
CA VAL A 123 6.58 -3.49 -13.07
C VAL A 123 6.88 -2.88 -11.71
N TYR A 124 5.95 -2.08 -11.18
CA TYR A 124 6.15 -1.25 -10.00
C TYR A 124 6.48 -2.07 -8.73
N ALA A 125 5.86 -3.23 -8.58
CA ALA A 125 6.17 -4.19 -7.50
C ALA A 125 7.66 -4.59 -7.44
N SER A 126 8.41 -4.51 -8.54
CA SER A 126 9.85 -4.82 -8.54
C SER A 126 10.74 -3.71 -8.00
N THR A 127 10.20 -2.52 -7.71
CA THR A 127 10.96 -1.34 -7.26
C THR A 127 11.70 -1.59 -5.96
N ASN A 128 11.01 -2.12 -4.96
CA ASN A 128 11.53 -2.52 -3.66
C ASN A 128 10.51 -3.39 -2.92
N ARG A 129 10.91 -3.97 -1.74
CA ARG A 129 10.02 -4.84 -0.98
C ARG A 129 8.76 -4.16 -0.42
N MET A 130 8.79 -2.83 -0.24
CA MET A 130 7.65 -2.07 0.28
C MET A 130 6.56 -1.96 -0.79
N GLU A 131 6.96 -1.62 -2.02
CA GLU A 131 6.04 -1.59 -3.17
C GLU A 131 5.55 -3.00 -3.53
N TYR A 132 6.42 -3.99 -3.49
CA TYR A 132 6.05 -5.40 -3.66
C TYR A 132 4.94 -5.83 -2.69
N TRP A 133 5.03 -5.41 -1.41
CA TRP A 133 3.99 -5.66 -0.42
C TRP A 133 2.69 -4.94 -0.76
N ALA A 134 2.75 -3.64 -1.04
CA ALA A 134 1.57 -2.83 -1.29
C ALA A 134 0.81 -3.28 -2.54
N GLU A 135 1.52 -3.61 -3.63
CA GLU A 135 0.96 -4.17 -4.86
C GLU A 135 0.30 -5.55 -4.62
N ALA A 136 0.98 -6.42 -3.86
CA ALA A 136 0.41 -7.70 -3.48
C ALA A 136 -0.87 -7.55 -2.63
N VAL A 137 -0.91 -6.57 -1.72
CA VAL A 137 -2.09 -6.29 -0.91
C VAL A 137 -3.24 -5.75 -1.76
N GLN A 138 -2.96 -4.87 -2.74
CA GLN A 138 -4.00 -4.44 -3.68
C GLN A 138 -4.61 -5.63 -4.44
N SER A 139 -3.76 -6.54 -4.95
CA SER A 139 -4.21 -7.76 -5.63
C SER A 139 -4.96 -8.70 -4.68
N TRP A 140 -4.54 -8.80 -3.41
CA TRP A 140 -5.24 -9.60 -2.39
C TRP A 140 -6.68 -9.13 -2.13
N PHE A 141 -6.94 -7.85 -2.30
CA PHE A 141 -8.27 -7.23 -2.16
C PHE A 141 -8.98 -7.00 -3.51
N ASP A 142 -8.49 -7.58 -4.61
CA ASP A 142 -9.04 -7.47 -5.98
C ASP A 142 -9.19 -5.99 -6.43
N THR A 143 -8.19 -5.17 -6.12
CA THR A 143 -8.24 -3.72 -6.34
C THR A 143 -6.99 -3.16 -7.01
N ASN A 144 -6.15 -4.00 -7.59
CA ASN A 144 -4.96 -3.57 -8.31
C ASN A 144 -5.27 -3.27 -9.78
N ARG A 145 -4.38 -2.51 -10.43
CA ARG A 145 -4.39 -2.30 -11.88
C ARG A 145 -3.77 -3.49 -12.62
N GLU A 146 -4.09 -3.61 -13.89
CA GLU A 146 -3.53 -4.62 -14.77
C GLU A 146 -3.15 -4.07 -16.14
N PHE A 147 -2.18 -4.73 -16.81
CA PHE A 147 -1.80 -4.50 -18.22
C PHE A 147 -1.47 -3.05 -18.58
N ASP A 148 -0.78 -2.33 -17.71
CA ASP A 148 -0.23 -1.01 -18.01
C ASP A 148 1.32 -1.01 -17.90
N PRO A 149 2.02 0.11 -18.16
CA PRO A 149 3.47 0.16 -18.07
C PRO A 149 4.08 -0.15 -16.68
N GLN A 150 3.27 -0.12 -15.63
CA GLN A 150 3.70 -0.34 -14.24
C GLN A 150 3.12 -1.62 -13.62
N HIS A 151 2.12 -2.25 -14.27
CA HIS A 151 1.41 -3.41 -13.72
C HIS A 151 1.30 -4.52 -14.75
N ASN A 152 1.48 -5.75 -14.30
CA ASN A 152 1.27 -6.95 -15.11
C ASN A 152 -0.22 -7.40 -15.06
N HIS A 153 -0.49 -8.68 -15.20
CA HIS A 153 -1.85 -9.25 -15.17
C HIS A 153 -2.38 -9.57 -13.77
N VAL A 154 -1.54 -9.41 -12.74
CA VAL A 154 -1.89 -9.85 -11.37
C VAL A 154 -2.65 -8.74 -10.67
N ASN A 155 -3.99 -8.82 -10.68
CA ASN A 155 -4.86 -7.82 -10.04
C ASN A 155 -5.90 -8.43 -9.10
N THR A 156 -5.97 -9.78 -9.02
CA THR A 156 -6.88 -10.51 -8.13
C THR A 156 -6.13 -11.40 -7.15
N ARG A 157 -6.80 -11.75 -6.05
CA ARG A 157 -6.29 -12.70 -5.05
C ARG A 157 -5.94 -14.07 -5.65
N GLU A 158 -6.77 -14.56 -6.56
CA GLU A 158 -6.56 -15.85 -7.23
C GLU A 158 -5.29 -15.82 -8.07
N GLU A 159 -5.13 -14.80 -8.90
CA GLU A 159 -3.93 -14.61 -9.71
C GLU A 159 -2.67 -14.42 -8.86
N LEU A 160 -2.76 -13.68 -7.74
CA LEU A 160 -1.66 -13.51 -6.81
C LEU A 160 -1.20 -14.84 -6.24
N ARG A 161 -2.15 -15.70 -5.81
CA ARG A 161 -1.84 -17.04 -5.28
C ARG A 161 -1.16 -17.93 -6.31
N GLU A 162 -1.57 -17.83 -7.58
CA GLU A 162 -0.97 -18.60 -8.66
C GLU A 162 0.41 -18.08 -9.07
N TYR A 163 0.55 -16.75 -9.14
CA TYR A 163 1.74 -16.09 -9.65
C TYR A 163 2.88 -16.05 -8.63
N ASP A 164 2.58 -15.60 -7.41
CA ASP A 164 3.55 -15.44 -6.33
C ASP A 164 2.99 -15.91 -4.98
N PRO A 165 2.92 -17.25 -4.78
CA PRO A 165 2.37 -17.81 -3.55
C PRO A 165 3.10 -17.36 -2.29
N ALA A 166 4.38 -16.96 -2.39
CA ALA A 166 5.14 -16.58 -1.20
C ALA A 166 4.64 -15.27 -0.58
N VAL A 167 4.26 -14.27 -1.37
CA VAL A 167 3.65 -13.04 -0.84
C VAL A 167 2.16 -13.22 -0.58
N ALA A 168 1.48 -14.07 -1.35
CA ALA A 168 0.09 -14.43 -1.08
C ALA A 168 -0.08 -15.07 0.30
N ASP A 169 0.83 -15.97 0.70
CA ASP A 169 0.85 -16.58 2.04
C ASP A 169 1.02 -15.51 3.15
N LEU A 170 1.84 -14.47 2.92
CA LEU A 170 1.98 -13.35 3.84
C LEU A 170 0.69 -12.51 3.92
N CYS A 171 0.03 -12.28 2.79
CA CYS A 171 -1.27 -11.59 2.77
C CYS A 171 -2.33 -12.39 3.53
N GLU A 172 -2.39 -13.71 3.32
CA GLU A 172 -3.32 -14.60 4.02
C GLU A 172 -3.08 -14.61 5.54
N GLU A 173 -1.82 -14.65 5.97
CA GLU A 173 -1.45 -14.57 7.40
C GLU A 173 -1.94 -13.27 8.05
N ILE A 174 -1.82 -12.15 7.35
CA ILE A 174 -2.15 -10.83 7.92
C ILE A 174 -3.63 -10.51 7.80
N PHE A 175 -4.27 -10.83 6.68
CA PHE A 175 -5.63 -10.41 6.35
C PHE A 175 -6.67 -11.53 6.46
N GLY A 176 -6.26 -12.79 6.48
CA GLY A 176 -7.19 -13.93 6.43
C GLY A 176 -8.02 -13.90 5.15
N ASP A 177 -9.26 -14.35 5.27
CA ASP A 177 -10.26 -14.32 4.17
C ASP A 177 -11.05 -13.00 4.10
N ALA A 178 -10.50 -11.92 4.65
CA ALA A 178 -11.17 -10.61 4.76
C ALA A 178 -11.59 -10.03 3.40
#